data_4c42113973c8ebbd5f0fca8a6488d8aa
#
_entry.id   4c42113973c8ebbd5f0fca8a6488d8aa
#
_cell.length_a   1.000
_cell.length_b   1.000
_cell.length_c   1.000
_cell.angle_alpha   90.00
_cell.angle_beta   90.00
_cell.angle_gamma   90.00
#
_symmetry.space_group_name_H-M   'P 1'
#
loop_
_entity.id
_entity.type
_entity.pdbx_description
1 polymer ?
#
loop_
_entity_poly.entity_id
_entity_poly.type
_entity_poly.pdbx_seq_one_letter_code
_entity_poly.pdbx_strand_id
1 'polypeptide(L)'
;MDVNAIKDNNFQSLEGTWKNGNGSSLTFSKDQVTAPTDYEVQNANSSLENGYLRASLRTGMYGAIIFFIPKGTTLPNISGDYPDASDNTKDRILVTQSGSAQSDAKQFY
;
A
#
# COMPACT_ATOMS: atom_id res chain seq x y z
N MET A 1 -9.47 7.05 -0.16
CA MET A 1 -8.78 6.01 -0.96
C MET A 1 -9.83 5.21 -1.74
N ASP A 2 -9.68 5.16 -3.04
CA ASP A 2 -10.59 4.43 -3.94
C ASP A 2 -9.84 3.25 -4.56
N VAL A 3 -9.96 2.07 -3.96
CA VAL A 3 -9.19 0.89 -4.40
C VAL A 3 -9.62 0.38 -5.77
N ASN A 4 -10.86 0.57 -6.17
CA ASN A 4 -11.30 0.20 -7.51
C ASN A 4 -10.64 1.07 -8.59
N ALA A 5 -10.55 2.36 -8.34
CA ALA A 5 -9.86 3.27 -9.25
C ALA A 5 -8.35 2.98 -9.30
N ILE A 6 -7.74 2.71 -8.14
CA ILE A 6 -6.31 2.37 -8.05
C ILE A 6 -6.01 1.12 -8.87
N LYS A 7 -6.88 0.11 -8.81
CA LYS A 7 -6.75 -1.11 -9.61
C LYS A 7 -6.75 -0.81 -11.11
N ASP A 8 -7.46 0.23 -11.53
CA ASP A 8 -7.52 0.68 -12.92
C ASP A 8 -6.45 1.73 -13.27
N ASN A 9 -5.41 1.84 -12.45
CA ASN A 9 -4.29 2.78 -12.62
C ASN A 9 -4.68 4.25 -12.47
N ASN A 10 -5.77 4.54 -11.79
CA ASN A 10 -6.15 5.89 -11.42
C ASN A 10 -5.80 6.12 -9.94
N PHE A 11 -4.71 6.86 -9.69
CA PHE A 11 -4.22 7.13 -8.34
C PHE A 11 -4.66 8.50 -7.80
N GLN A 12 -5.68 9.10 -8.39
CA GLN A 12 -6.15 10.43 -7.97
C GLN A 12 -6.50 10.48 -6.48
N SER A 13 -7.11 9.43 -5.94
CA SER A 13 -7.45 9.36 -4.52
C SER A 13 -6.25 9.22 -3.60
N LEU A 14 -5.05 9.01 -4.15
CA LEU A 14 -3.80 8.88 -3.40
C LEU A 14 -2.91 10.11 -3.52
N GLU A 15 -3.26 11.10 -4.34
CA GLU A 15 -2.38 12.24 -4.61
C GLU A 15 -1.89 12.88 -3.31
N GLY A 16 -0.58 13.14 -3.26
CA GLY A 16 0.08 13.71 -2.10
C GLY A 16 1.16 12.81 -1.53
N THR A 17 1.60 13.13 -0.34
CA THR A 17 2.69 12.41 0.34
C THR A 17 2.16 11.62 1.52
N TRP A 18 2.54 10.36 1.56
CA TRP A 18 2.21 9.42 2.63
C TRP A 18 3.48 9.10 3.40
N LYS A 19 3.40 9.10 4.74
CA LYS A 19 4.57 8.94 5.61
C LYS A 19 4.35 7.80 6.59
N ASN A 20 5.43 7.09 6.91
CA ASN A 20 5.40 6.07 7.97
C ASN A 20 6.19 6.52 9.20
N GLY A 21 6.06 5.76 10.28
CA GLY A 21 6.75 6.04 11.54
C GLY A 21 8.27 5.79 11.50
N ASN A 22 8.77 5.15 10.45
CA ASN A 22 10.19 4.85 10.28
C ASN A 22 10.95 5.92 9.48
N GLY A 23 10.28 7.03 9.15
CA GLY A 23 10.92 8.14 8.43
C GLY A 23 10.91 8.01 6.92
N SER A 24 10.20 7.02 6.36
CA SER A 24 10.04 6.86 4.92
C SER A 24 8.80 7.58 4.42
N SER A 25 8.77 7.92 3.13
CA SER A 25 7.61 8.53 2.51
C SER A 25 7.39 8.01 1.10
N LEU A 26 6.13 8.07 0.65
CA LEU A 26 5.71 7.80 -0.72
C LEU A 26 4.91 9.00 -1.22
N THR A 27 5.20 9.45 -2.42
CA THR A 27 4.44 10.53 -3.04
C THR A 27 3.79 9.99 -4.32
N PHE A 28 2.51 10.29 -4.48
CA PHE A 28 1.72 9.86 -5.65
C PHE A 28 1.24 11.07 -6.43
N SER A 29 1.31 10.96 -7.75
CA SER A 29 0.48 11.76 -8.65
C SER A 29 -0.78 10.97 -8.99
N LYS A 30 -1.66 11.54 -9.80
CA LYS A 30 -2.85 10.81 -10.27
C LYS A 30 -2.52 9.60 -11.16
N ASP A 31 -1.30 9.51 -11.68
CA ASP A 31 -0.90 8.48 -12.63
C ASP A 31 0.00 7.41 -12.03
N GLN A 32 0.85 7.75 -11.05
CA GLN A 32 1.81 6.80 -10.50
C GLN A 32 2.53 7.38 -9.27
N VAL A 33 3.38 6.56 -8.65
CA VAL A 33 4.34 7.02 -7.63
C VAL A 33 5.35 7.94 -8.29
N THR A 34 5.59 9.10 -7.70
CA THR A 34 6.56 10.07 -8.19
C THR A 34 7.80 10.16 -7.31
N ALA A 35 7.71 9.74 -6.06
CA ALA A 35 8.85 9.64 -5.15
C ALA A 35 8.65 8.47 -4.17
N PRO A 36 9.62 7.58 -4.02
CA PRO A 36 10.90 7.50 -4.77
C PRO A 36 10.71 7.32 -6.27
N THR A 37 11.61 7.89 -7.07
CA THR A 37 11.46 7.93 -8.53
C THR A 37 11.58 6.57 -9.22
N ASP A 38 12.19 5.59 -8.57
CA ASP A 38 12.35 4.23 -9.08
C ASP A 38 11.23 3.27 -8.67
N TYR A 39 10.20 3.77 -7.96
CA TYR A 39 9.06 3.00 -7.55
C TYR A 39 7.96 3.05 -8.61
N GLU A 40 7.33 1.90 -8.87
CA GLU A 40 6.21 1.80 -9.79
C GLU A 40 5.21 0.75 -9.30
N VAL A 41 3.94 1.14 -9.16
CA VAL A 41 2.86 0.21 -8.87
C VAL A 41 2.48 -0.51 -10.16
N GLN A 42 2.45 -1.85 -10.11
CA GLN A 42 2.11 -2.71 -11.24
C GLN A 42 0.83 -3.47 -10.94
N ASN A 43 -0.24 -3.16 -11.66
CA ASN A 43 -1.58 -3.70 -11.45
C ASN A 43 -1.93 -4.89 -12.33
N ALA A 44 -1.01 -5.41 -13.15
CA ALA A 44 -1.30 -6.51 -14.07
C ALA A 44 -1.87 -7.74 -13.37
N ASN A 45 -1.38 -8.03 -12.14
CA ASN A 45 -1.81 -9.16 -11.33
C ASN A 45 -2.36 -8.71 -9.97
N SER A 46 -2.87 -7.49 -9.89
CA SER A 46 -3.45 -7.00 -8.64
C SER A 46 -4.78 -7.66 -8.34
N SER A 47 -5.12 -7.74 -7.06
CA SER A 47 -6.37 -8.35 -6.61
C SER A 47 -7.03 -7.52 -5.50
N LEU A 48 -8.35 -7.37 -5.61
CA LEU A 48 -9.18 -6.83 -4.54
C LEU A 48 -9.62 -7.97 -3.64
N GLU A 49 -9.30 -7.87 -2.34
CA GLU A 49 -9.61 -8.91 -1.37
C GLU A 49 -10.10 -8.26 -0.08
N ASN A 50 -11.29 -8.65 0.38
CA ASN A 50 -11.85 -8.19 1.67
C ASN A 50 -11.78 -6.66 1.89
N GLY A 51 -11.94 -5.88 0.81
CA GLY A 51 -11.96 -4.42 0.88
C GLY A 51 -10.60 -3.75 0.68
N TYR A 52 -9.51 -4.49 0.60
CA TYR A 52 -8.19 -3.93 0.31
C TYR A 52 -7.67 -4.37 -1.06
N LEU A 53 -6.73 -3.62 -1.61
CA LEU A 53 -6.08 -3.96 -2.89
C LEU A 53 -4.65 -4.41 -2.63
N ARG A 54 -4.31 -5.57 -3.17
CA ARG A 54 -2.93 -6.07 -3.20
C ARG A 54 -2.40 -5.95 -4.61
N ALA A 55 -1.24 -5.32 -4.75
CA ALA A 55 -0.58 -5.13 -6.04
C ALA A 55 0.92 -5.39 -5.92
N SER A 56 1.59 -5.48 -7.05
CA SER A 56 3.05 -5.55 -7.08
C SER A 56 3.63 -4.15 -7.10
N LEU A 57 4.78 -3.97 -6.46
CA LEU A 57 5.56 -2.74 -6.47
C LEU A 57 6.96 -3.03 -6.97
N ARG A 58 7.35 -2.34 -8.02
CA ARG A 58 8.73 -2.37 -8.50
C ARG A 58 9.52 -1.28 -7.78
N THR A 59 10.68 -1.63 -7.21
CA THR A 59 11.50 -0.71 -6.44
C THR A 59 12.93 -0.74 -6.98
N GLY A 60 13.13 -0.20 -8.17
CA GLY A 60 14.43 -0.28 -8.83
C GLY A 60 14.75 -1.72 -9.25
N MET A 61 15.71 -2.36 -8.57
CA MET A 61 16.16 -3.72 -8.87
C MET A 61 15.34 -4.81 -8.18
N TYR A 62 14.45 -4.44 -7.24
CA TYR A 62 13.71 -5.40 -6.42
C TYR A 62 12.22 -5.29 -6.63
N GLY A 63 11.52 -6.39 -6.38
CA GLY A 63 10.07 -6.40 -6.29
C GLY A 63 9.61 -6.39 -4.85
N ALA A 64 8.43 -5.86 -4.61
CA ALA A 64 7.76 -5.88 -3.32
C ALA A 64 6.26 -6.03 -3.55
N ILE A 65 5.52 -6.14 -2.46
CA ILE A 65 4.06 -6.13 -2.47
C ILE A 65 3.60 -4.82 -1.85
N ILE A 66 2.62 -4.17 -2.47
CA ILE A 66 2.00 -2.99 -1.92
C ILE A 66 0.53 -3.28 -1.64
N PHE A 67 0.08 -2.93 -0.43
CA PHE A 67 -1.31 -3.03 -0.03
C PHE A 67 -1.89 -1.63 0.11
N PHE A 68 -3.04 -1.41 -0.50
CA PHE A 68 -3.84 -0.20 -0.32
C PHE A 68 -5.02 -0.56 0.56
N ILE A 69 -5.05 -0.02 1.77
CA ILE A 69 -5.96 -0.46 2.83
C ILE A 69 -6.85 0.71 3.24
N PRO A 70 -8.11 0.76 2.75
CA PRO A 70 -9.05 1.82 3.14
C PRO A 70 -9.35 1.79 4.64
N LYS A 71 -9.71 2.93 5.17
CA LYS A 71 -10.20 3.00 6.56
C LYS A 71 -11.34 2.00 6.78
N GLY A 72 -11.38 1.41 7.94
CA GLY A 72 -12.37 0.39 8.29
C GLY A 72 -12.01 -1.02 7.84
N THR A 73 -10.92 -1.19 7.10
CA THR A 73 -10.44 -2.48 6.61
C THR A 73 -9.22 -2.91 7.41
N THR A 74 -9.13 -4.20 7.74
CA THR A 74 -7.99 -4.77 8.44
C THR A 74 -7.40 -5.90 7.59
N LEU A 75 -6.07 -5.91 7.42
CA LEU A 75 -5.40 -7.00 6.73
C LEU A 75 -5.53 -8.30 7.52
N PRO A 76 -5.78 -9.43 6.85
CA PRO A 76 -5.80 -10.71 7.53
C PRO A 76 -4.43 -11.08 8.08
N ASN A 77 -4.40 -11.79 9.19
CA ASN A 77 -3.18 -12.34 9.77
C ASN A 77 -2.79 -13.61 9.02
N ILE A 78 -2.15 -13.45 7.87
CA ILE A 78 -1.86 -14.55 6.94
C ILE A 78 -0.88 -15.56 7.52
N SER A 79 0.13 -15.09 8.25
CA SER A 79 1.17 -15.96 8.81
C SER A 79 0.84 -16.48 10.20
N GLY A 80 -0.20 -15.94 10.85
CA GLY A 80 -0.54 -16.26 12.23
C GLY A 80 0.27 -15.51 13.28
N ASP A 81 1.38 -14.87 12.89
CA ASP A 81 2.32 -14.23 13.82
C ASP A 81 2.35 -12.71 13.73
N TYR A 82 1.79 -12.12 12.67
CA TYR A 82 1.91 -10.70 12.38
C TYR A 82 0.54 -10.08 12.09
N PRO A 83 -0.27 -9.85 13.14
CA PRO A 83 -1.57 -9.20 12.95
C PRO A 83 -1.40 -7.76 12.47
N ASP A 84 -2.42 -7.25 11.80
CA ASP A 84 -2.46 -5.85 11.40
C ASP A 84 -2.64 -4.97 12.63
N ALA A 85 -1.56 -4.32 13.04
CA ALA A 85 -1.53 -3.41 14.18
C ALA A 85 -1.69 -1.94 13.76
N SER A 86 -2.03 -1.67 12.50
CA SER A 86 -2.19 -0.31 12.01
C SER A 86 -3.51 0.32 12.45
N ASP A 87 -3.60 1.63 12.30
CA ASP A 87 -4.78 2.41 12.66
C ASP A 87 -5.87 2.27 11.58
N ASN A 88 -6.87 1.42 11.83
CA ASN A 88 -7.94 1.17 10.86
C ASN A 88 -8.97 2.30 10.75
N THR A 89 -8.81 3.38 11.52
CA THR A 89 -9.62 4.59 11.35
C THR A 89 -9.12 5.48 10.22
N LYS A 90 -8.01 5.10 9.60
CA LYS A 90 -7.35 5.85 8.52
C LYS A 90 -7.10 4.95 7.31
N ASP A 91 -7.02 5.56 6.12
CA ASP A 91 -6.48 4.92 4.94
C ASP A 91 -4.99 4.65 5.17
N ARG A 92 -4.51 3.47 4.76
CA ARG A 92 -3.11 3.09 4.95
C ARG A 92 -2.54 2.47 3.69
N ILE A 93 -1.22 2.54 3.58
CA ILE A 93 -0.45 1.85 2.54
C ILE A 93 0.63 1.05 3.25
N LEU A 94 0.78 -0.22 2.89
CA LEU A 94 1.83 -1.09 3.39
C LEU A 94 2.67 -1.59 2.23
N VAL A 95 3.99 -1.42 2.35
CA VAL A 95 4.96 -2.01 1.42
C VAL A 95 5.72 -3.09 2.16
N THR A 96 5.71 -4.31 1.63
CA THR A 96 6.36 -5.45 2.27
C THR A 96 6.82 -6.47 1.25
N GLN A 97 7.82 -7.25 1.59
CA GLN A 97 8.27 -8.37 0.77
C GLN A 97 7.65 -9.69 1.22
N SER A 98 7.15 -9.76 2.44
CA SER A 98 6.61 -11.00 3.01
C SER A 98 5.11 -11.19 2.80
N GLY A 99 4.38 -10.13 2.48
CA GLY A 99 2.93 -10.16 2.38
C GLY A 99 2.19 -10.24 3.71
N SER A 100 2.91 -10.19 4.83
CA SER A 100 2.33 -10.23 6.17
C SER A 100 2.00 -8.84 6.68
N ALA A 101 0.95 -8.72 7.49
CA ALA A 101 0.64 -7.47 8.17
C ALA A 101 1.80 -7.08 9.09
N GLN A 102 2.03 -5.78 9.24
CA GLN A 102 3.20 -5.23 9.91
C GLN A 102 2.78 -4.25 11.01
N SER A 103 3.76 -3.83 11.80
CA SER A 103 3.54 -2.84 12.84
C SER A 103 3.00 -1.52 12.30
N ASP A 104 2.37 -0.73 13.16
CA ASP A 104 1.85 0.59 12.78
C ASP A 104 2.95 1.49 12.19
N ALA A 105 4.18 1.41 12.72
CA ALA A 105 5.30 2.23 12.24
C ALA A 105 5.67 1.99 10.76
N LYS A 106 5.34 0.84 10.20
CA LYS A 106 5.60 0.52 8.80
C LYS A 106 4.49 0.97 7.85
N GLN A 107 3.33 1.33 8.40
CA GLN A 107 2.20 1.80 7.59
C GLN A 107 2.41 3.24 7.17
N PHE A 108 2.11 3.53 5.92
CA PHE A 108 2.09 4.90 5.40
C PHE A 108 0.68 5.47 5.57
N TYR A 109 0.61 6.66 6.10
CA TYR A 109 -0.63 7.40 6.31
C TYR A 109 -0.68 8.68 5.48
#